data_220b5a5f8c2438674fd66c376ce6ee2a
#
_entry.id   220b5a5f8c2438674fd66c376ce6ee2a
#
_cell.length_a   1.000
_cell.length_b   1.000
_cell.length_c   1.000
_cell.angle_alpha   90.00
_cell.angle_beta   90.00
_cell.angle_gamma   90.00
#
_symmetry.space_group_name_H-M   'P 1'
#
loop_
_entity.id
_entity.type
_entity.pdbx_description
1 polymer ?
#
loop_
_entity_poly.entity_id
_entity_poly.type
_entity_poly.pdbx_seq_one_letter_code
_entity_poly.pdbx_strand_id
1 'polypeptide(L)'
;GKIVNVHAEEGEDVLKHSIAMDEGSSYLGEVALVPYDSPIRNTGNLFYNTLFDENASCHLAFGSAYPTCVQGGEDMDEAAQKAAGLNQSSNHVDFMVGTADLSIVGTTHEGKKVPVFVEGNFAF
;
A
#
# COMPACT_ATOMS: atom_id res chain seq x y z
N GLY A 1 -7.10 -5.08 5.88
CA GLY A 1 -7.79 -5.70 4.75
C GLY A 1 -7.23 -7.08 4.41
N LYS A 2 -8.14 -8.04 4.16
CA LYS A 2 -7.76 -9.38 3.72
C LYS A 2 -8.12 -9.57 2.24
N ILE A 3 -7.19 -10.12 1.47
CA ILE A 3 -7.43 -10.50 0.08
C ILE A 3 -8.29 -11.76 0.07
N VAL A 4 -9.46 -11.68 -0.55
CA VAL A 4 -10.45 -12.78 -0.59
C VAL A 4 -10.64 -13.37 -1.98
N ASN A 5 -10.21 -12.65 -3.01
CA ASN A 5 -10.25 -13.11 -4.40
C ASN A 5 -9.09 -12.50 -5.19
N VAL A 6 -8.61 -13.22 -6.16
CA VAL A 6 -7.50 -12.82 -7.03
C VAL A 6 -7.82 -13.20 -8.46
N HIS A 7 -7.65 -12.24 -9.36
CA HIS A 7 -7.69 -12.47 -10.80
C HIS A 7 -6.64 -11.59 -11.48
N ALA A 8 -5.91 -12.17 -12.45
CA ALA A 8 -4.99 -11.43 -13.30
C ALA A 8 -5.02 -11.98 -14.72
N GLU A 9 -4.89 -11.11 -15.70
CA GLU A 9 -4.80 -11.50 -17.12
C GLU A 9 -3.53 -12.29 -17.40
N GLU A 10 -2.42 -11.90 -16.72
CA GLU A 10 -1.14 -12.59 -16.79
C GLU A 10 -0.57 -12.79 -15.39
N GLY A 11 0.12 -13.91 -15.16
CA GLY A 11 0.80 -14.18 -13.89
C GLY A 11 -0.11 -14.50 -12.70
N GLU A 12 -1.37 -14.84 -12.90
CA GLU A 12 -2.33 -15.13 -11.82
C GLU A 12 -1.83 -16.21 -10.85
N ASP A 13 -1.20 -17.26 -11.38
CA ASP A 13 -0.66 -18.34 -10.55
C ASP A 13 0.51 -17.87 -9.66
N VAL A 14 1.37 -16.98 -10.18
CA VAL A 14 2.45 -16.37 -9.43
C VAL A 14 1.90 -15.49 -8.30
N LEU A 15 0.90 -14.68 -8.60
CA LEU A 15 0.23 -13.82 -7.63
C LEU A 15 -0.47 -14.65 -6.53
N LYS A 16 -1.21 -15.69 -6.91
CA LYS A 16 -1.84 -16.63 -5.96
C LYS A 16 -0.82 -17.32 -5.06
N HIS A 17 0.31 -17.74 -5.63
CA HIS A 17 1.40 -18.34 -4.85
C HIS A 17 2.00 -17.35 -3.86
N SER A 18 2.24 -16.13 -4.28
CA SER A 18 2.75 -15.05 -3.42
C SER A 18 1.81 -14.75 -2.24
N ILE A 19 0.50 -14.64 -2.48
CA ILE A 19 -0.52 -14.40 -1.46
C ILE A 19 -0.66 -15.58 -0.48
N ALA A 20 -0.36 -16.79 -0.93
CA ALA A 20 -0.44 -18.01 -0.13
C ALA A 20 0.86 -18.37 0.61
N MET A 21 1.90 -17.53 0.54
CA MET A 21 3.24 -17.82 1.07
C MET A 21 3.22 -18.03 2.60
N ASP A 22 2.52 -17.19 3.33
CA ASP A 22 2.25 -17.31 4.76
C ASP A 22 0.90 -16.64 5.11
N GLU A 23 0.49 -16.71 6.37
CA GLU A 23 -0.78 -16.14 6.82
C GLU A 23 -0.87 -14.63 6.54
N GLY A 24 0.21 -13.88 6.84
CA GLY A 24 0.30 -12.44 6.65
C GLY A 24 0.29 -12.01 5.20
N SER A 25 0.80 -12.86 4.29
CA SER A 25 0.81 -12.56 2.85
C SER A 25 -0.57 -12.32 2.24
N SER A 26 -1.64 -12.79 2.90
CA SER A 26 -3.02 -12.54 2.46
C SER A 26 -3.64 -11.24 2.97
N TYR A 27 -2.89 -10.43 3.73
CA TYR A 27 -3.37 -9.17 4.29
C TYR A 27 -2.58 -7.98 3.77
N LEU A 28 -3.22 -6.79 3.76
CA LEU A 28 -2.52 -5.56 3.44
C LEU A 28 -1.53 -5.20 4.55
N GLY A 29 -0.36 -4.73 4.16
CA GLY A 29 0.70 -4.21 5.01
C GLY A 29 0.97 -2.72 4.78
N GLU A 30 0.56 -2.17 3.63
CA GLU A 30 0.83 -0.78 3.30
C GLU A 30 -0.32 -0.13 2.53
N VAL A 31 -0.51 1.17 2.81
CA VAL A 31 -1.32 2.11 2.02
C VAL A 31 -0.48 3.36 1.83
N ALA A 32 -0.03 3.63 0.61
CA ALA A 32 0.83 4.77 0.29
C ALA A 32 0.09 5.81 -0.55
N LEU A 33 0.14 7.06 -0.10
CA LEU A 33 -0.43 8.21 -0.79
C LEU A 33 0.68 8.99 -1.51
N VAL A 34 0.79 8.78 -2.81
CA VAL A 34 1.77 9.44 -3.67
C VAL A 34 1.03 10.21 -4.76
N PRO A 35 1.25 11.53 -4.91
CA PRO A 35 0.56 12.30 -5.92
C PRO A 35 0.96 11.84 -7.34
N TYR A 36 0.03 11.98 -8.28
CA TYR A 36 0.30 11.71 -9.68
C TYR A 36 1.44 12.59 -10.21
N ASP A 37 1.50 13.85 -9.77
CA ASP A 37 2.64 14.74 -10.00
C ASP A 37 3.74 14.48 -8.97
N SER A 38 4.43 13.34 -9.11
CA SER A 38 5.56 12.96 -8.26
C SER A 38 6.90 13.09 -9.00
N PRO A 39 8.01 13.37 -8.29
CA PRO A 39 9.33 13.45 -8.90
C PRO A 39 9.73 12.19 -9.68
N ILE A 40 9.42 11.01 -9.13
CA ILE A 40 9.72 9.72 -9.79
C ILE A 40 8.92 9.58 -11.07
N ARG A 41 7.61 9.78 -11.03
CA ARG A 41 6.77 9.72 -12.22
C ARG A 41 7.20 10.71 -13.29
N ASN A 42 7.54 11.93 -12.89
CA ASN A 42 7.90 13.01 -13.79
C ASN A 42 9.21 12.75 -14.56
N THR A 43 10.04 11.82 -14.12
CA THR A 43 11.20 11.38 -14.90
C THR A 43 10.82 10.63 -16.18
N GLY A 44 9.63 10.02 -16.22
CA GLY A 44 9.19 9.14 -17.31
C GLY A 44 9.98 7.84 -17.43
N ASN A 45 10.81 7.52 -16.44
CA ASN A 45 11.66 6.34 -16.43
C ASN A 45 11.11 5.24 -15.54
N LEU A 46 11.36 3.99 -15.94
CA LEU A 46 11.24 2.81 -15.09
C LEU A 46 12.65 2.45 -14.61
N PHE A 47 12.84 2.40 -13.30
CA PHE A 47 14.14 2.19 -12.68
C PHE A 47 14.48 0.71 -12.48
N TYR A 48 13.48 -0.18 -12.56
CA TYR A 48 13.60 -1.60 -12.20
C TYR A 48 14.08 -1.78 -10.75
N ASN A 49 13.66 -0.88 -9.90
CA ASN A 49 13.94 -0.85 -8.48
C ASN A 49 12.67 -0.44 -7.75
N THR A 50 12.10 -1.37 -6.98
CA THR A 50 10.82 -1.18 -6.29
C THR A 50 10.82 0.07 -5.41
N LEU A 51 11.90 0.34 -4.67
CA LEU A 51 12.02 1.51 -3.78
C LEU A 51 11.91 2.86 -4.51
N PHE A 52 12.16 2.89 -5.81
CA PHE A 52 11.91 4.06 -6.64
C PHE A 52 10.55 3.98 -7.34
N ASP A 53 10.28 2.87 -8.01
CA ASP A 53 9.15 2.73 -8.92
C ASP A 53 7.80 2.77 -8.19
N GLU A 54 7.72 2.30 -6.94
CA GLU A 54 6.54 2.40 -6.08
C GLU A 54 6.12 3.85 -5.83
N ASN A 55 7.07 4.79 -5.80
CA ASN A 55 6.83 6.21 -5.59
C ASN A 55 6.37 6.96 -6.85
N ALA A 56 6.03 6.27 -7.92
CA ALA A 56 5.43 6.85 -9.12
C ALA A 56 3.93 7.09 -8.99
N SER A 57 3.23 6.44 -8.06
CA SER A 57 1.80 6.66 -7.82
C SER A 57 1.34 6.14 -6.45
N CYS A 58 0.10 6.43 -6.08
CA CYS A 58 -0.52 5.75 -4.94
C CYS A 58 -0.46 4.24 -5.14
N HIS A 59 -0.06 3.52 -4.09
CA HIS A 59 0.06 2.07 -4.10
C HIS A 59 -0.41 1.46 -2.79
N LEU A 60 -0.70 0.19 -2.84
CA LEU A 60 -0.94 -0.65 -1.68
C LEU A 60 0.09 -1.78 -1.71
N ALA A 61 0.42 -2.33 -0.55
CA ALA A 61 1.16 -3.58 -0.51
C ALA A 61 0.41 -4.64 0.29
N PHE A 62 0.53 -5.89 -0.14
CA PHE A 62 0.16 -7.02 0.71
C PHE A 62 1.40 -7.64 1.32
N GLY A 63 1.24 -8.22 2.51
CA GLY A 63 2.32 -8.78 3.29
C GLY A 63 2.73 -7.89 4.47
N SER A 64 4.03 -7.83 4.76
CA SER A 64 4.56 -7.18 5.96
C SER A 64 4.27 -5.68 6.02
N ALA A 65 3.88 -5.20 7.21
CA ALA A 65 3.80 -3.77 7.52
C ALA A 65 5.11 -3.26 8.15
N TYR A 66 5.32 -1.96 8.10
CA TYR A 66 6.49 -1.32 8.71
C TYR A 66 6.18 -0.85 10.14
N PRO A 67 6.98 -1.27 11.15
CA PRO A 67 6.78 -0.86 12.53
C PRO A 67 6.91 0.65 12.75
N THR A 68 7.67 1.35 11.92
CA THR A 68 7.82 2.82 11.93
C THR A 68 6.50 3.57 11.76
N CYS A 69 5.47 2.94 11.20
CA CYS A 69 4.14 3.52 11.00
C CYS A 69 3.28 3.54 12.27
N VAL A 70 3.74 2.93 13.36
CA VAL A 70 3.05 2.88 14.65
C VAL A 70 3.93 3.53 15.71
N GLN A 71 3.36 4.40 16.54
CA GLN A 71 4.11 5.06 17.60
C GLN A 71 4.75 4.04 18.56
N GLY A 72 6.09 4.06 18.65
CA GLY A 72 6.88 3.10 19.43
C GLY A 72 6.96 1.70 18.84
N GLY A 73 6.51 1.50 17.60
CA GLY A 73 6.43 0.18 16.97
C GLY A 73 7.80 -0.50 16.78
N GLU A 74 8.86 0.29 16.59
CA GLU A 74 10.22 -0.23 16.44
C GLU A 74 10.78 -0.83 17.75
N ASP A 75 10.29 -0.37 18.91
CA ASP A 75 10.66 -0.87 20.24
C ASP A 75 9.76 -2.02 20.70
N MET A 76 8.71 -2.35 19.95
CA MET A 76 7.78 -3.42 20.26
C MET A 76 8.35 -4.79 19.85
N ASP A 77 8.12 -5.79 20.69
CA ASP A 77 8.30 -7.18 20.26
C ASP A 77 7.22 -7.60 19.25
N GLU A 78 7.42 -8.73 18.61
CA GLU A 78 6.54 -9.26 17.56
C GLU A 78 5.08 -9.42 18.04
N ALA A 79 4.86 -9.85 19.27
CA ALA A 79 3.52 -10.02 19.83
C ALA A 79 2.81 -8.68 20.04
N ALA A 80 3.55 -7.66 20.53
CA ALA A 80 3.04 -6.30 20.70
C ALA A 80 2.75 -5.63 19.34
N GLN A 81 3.62 -5.81 18.36
CA GLN A 81 3.40 -5.32 16.99
C GLN A 81 2.11 -5.92 16.38
N LYS A 82 1.93 -7.23 16.52
CA LYS A 82 0.71 -7.91 16.06
C LYS A 82 -0.54 -7.40 16.80
N ALA A 83 -0.45 -7.19 18.10
CA ALA A 83 -1.55 -6.63 18.91
C ALA A 83 -1.87 -5.19 18.52
N ALA A 84 -0.88 -4.41 18.07
CA ALA A 84 -1.05 -3.05 17.54
C ALA A 84 -1.62 -3.02 16.10
N GLY A 85 -1.82 -4.18 15.48
CA GLY A 85 -2.39 -4.29 14.13
C GLY A 85 -1.37 -4.28 13.01
N LEU A 86 -0.07 -4.35 13.32
CA LEU A 86 0.97 -4.50 12.32
C LEU A 86 0.93 -5.91 11.71
N ASN A 87 0.71 -5.98 10.42
CA ASN A 87 0.73 -7.25 9.71
C ASN A 87 2.15 -7.77 9.56
N GLN A 88 2.34 -9.04 9.87
CA GLN A 88 3.64 -9.71 9.83
C GLN A 88 3.64 -10.78 8.74
N SER A 89 4.62 -10.71 7.87
CA SER A 89 4.82 -11.65 6.76
C SER A 89 6.29 -11.68 6.37
N SER A 90 6.72 -12.76 5.75
CA SER A 90 8.01 -12.83 5.04
C SER A 90 7.96 -12.18 3.64
N ASN A 91 6.78 -11.72 3.24
CA ASN A 91 6.49 -11.16 1.95
C ASN A 91 6.11 -9.67 2.08
N HIS A 92 6.38 -8.87 1.05
CA HIS A 92 5.91 -7.50 0.88
C HIS A 92 5.89 -7.20 -0.61
N VAL A 93 4.70 -7.01 -1.17
CA VAL A 93 4.53 -6.81 -2.61
C VAL A 93 3.63 -5.62 -2.88
N ASP A 94 4.22 -4.61 -3.53
CA ASP A 94 3.53 -3.39 -3.92
C ASP A 94 2.73 -3.59 -5.21
N PHE A 95 1.58 -2.94 -5.27
CA PHE A 95 0.79 -2.84 -6.48
C PHE A 95 0.17 -1.45 -6.62
N MET A 96 0.30 -0.90 -7.83
CA MET A 96 -0.11 0.48 -8.12
C MET A 96 -1.62 0.58 -8.27
N VAL A 97 -2.22 1.59 -7.62
CA VAL A 97 -3.64 1.92 -7.72
C VAL A 97 -3.88 3.37 -8.17
N GLY A 98 -2.83 4.19 -8.16
CA GLY A 98 -2.91 5.61 -8.51
C GLY A 98 -3.06 5.85 -10.01
N THR A 99 -4.01 6.73 -10.36
CA THR A 99 -4.27 7.19 -11.72
C THR A 99 -4.34 8.71 -11.75
N ALA A 100 -4.30 9.30 -12.96
CA ALA A 100 -4.41 10.75 -13.14
C ALA A 100 -5.74 11.35 -12.65
N ASP A 101 -6.77 10.54 -12.56
CA ASP A 101 -8.12 10.90 -12.13
C ASP A 101 -8.50 10.34 -10.76
N LEU A 102 -7.53 9.79 -10.02
CA LEU A 102 -7.77 9.23 -8.69
C LEU A 102 -8.38 10.28 -7.76
N SER A 103 -9.45 9.90 -7.10
CA SER A 103 -10.10 10.70 -6.07
C SER A 103 -10.14 9.95 -4.75
N ILE A 104 -9.71 10.59 -3.68
CA ILE A 104 -9.75 10.04 -2.32
C ILE A 104 -10.51 11.01 -1.42
N VAL A 105 -11.52 10.51 -0.72
CA VAL A 105 -12.31 11.29 0.21
C VAL A 105 -12.22 10.67 1.60
N GLY A 106 -11.68 11.43 2.54
CA GLY A 106 -11.72 11.07 3.96
C GLY A 106 -13.08 11.40 4.57
N THR A 107 -13.53 10.57 5.51
CA THR A 107 -14.72 10.85 6.31
C THR A 107 -14.29 10.98 7.77
N THR A 108 -14.56 12.15 8.38
CA THR A 108 -14.26 12.39 9.81
C THR A 108 -15.19 11.56 10.69
N HIS A 109 -14.87 11.44 11.97
CA HIS A 109 -15.72 10.80 12.97
C HIS A 109 -17.10 11.44 13.09
N GLU A 110 -17.23 12.72 12.71
CA GLU A 110 -18.49 13.47 12.69
C GLU A 110 -19.26 13.29 11.36
N GLY A 111 -18.74 12.45 10.44
CA GLY A 111 -19.35 12.19 9.15
C GLY A 111 -19.07 13.24 8.06
N LYS A 112 -18.24 14.26 8.33
CA LYS A 112 -17.84 15.26 7.35
C LYS A 112 -16.92 14.65 6.31
N LYS A 113 -17.22 14.84 5.03
CA LYS A 113 -16.36 14.44 3.92
C LYS A 113 -15.32 15.52 3.64
N VAL A 114 -14.07 15.10 3.53
CA VAL A 114 -12.92 15.96 3.23
C VAL A 114 -12.18 15.36 2.04
N PRO A 115 -12.02 16.08 0.93
CA PRO A 115 -11.20 15.59 -0.18
C PRO A 115 -9.73 15.51 0.27
N VAL A 116 -9.11 14.37 0.02
CA VAL A 116 -7.68 14.10 0.26
C VAL A 116 -6.93 14.15 -1.06
N PHE A 117 -7.49 13.53 -2.11
CA PHE A 117 -7.00 13.58 -3.48
C PHE A 117 -8.12 14.02 -4.42
N VAL A 118 -7.75 14.86 -5.38
CA VAL A 118 -8.57 15.28 -6.52
C VAL A 118 -7.68 15.27 -7.76
N GLU A 119 -8.17 14.64 -8.84
CA GLU A 119 -7.40 14.50 -10.08
C GLU A 119 -5.97 13.98 -9.85
N GLY A 120 -5.86 12.92 -9.08
CA GLY A 120 -4.62 12.21 -8.79
C GLY A 120 -3.64 12.92 -7.86
N ASN A 121 -3.94 14.12 -7.35
CA ASN A 121 -3.03 14.91 -6.52
C ASN A 121 -3.66 15.30 -5.18
N PHE A 122 -2.83 15.70 -4.21
CA PHE A 122 -3.31 16.19 -2.93
C PHE A 122 -4.24 17.39 -3.13
N ALA A 123 -5.34 17.43 -2.38
CA ALA A 123 -6.37 18.46 -2.44
C ALA A 123 -6.11 19.65 -1.50
N PHE A 124 -4.91 19.75 -0.93
CA PHE A 124 -4.51 20.79 0.05
C PHE A 124 -3.07 21.24 -0.16
#